data_07afa19527ca1ef539d98946ba786ef8
#
_entry.id   07afa19527ca1ef539d98946ba786ef8
#
_cell.length_a   1.000
_cell.length_b   1.000
_cell.length_c   1.000
_cell.angle_alpha   90.00
_cell.angle_beta   90.00
_cell.angle_gamma   90.00
#
_symmetry.space_group_name_H-M   'P 1'
#
loop_
_entity.id
_entity.type
_entity.pdbx_description
1 polymer ?
#
loop_
_entity_poly.entity_id
_entity_poly.type
_entity_poly.pdbx_seq_one_letter_code
_entity_poly.pdbx_strand_id
1 'polypeptide(L)'
;IMWLGEKLTEIGIGNGASFIIFANILSGLGTGVNSLITAASGSAMGWVKIVVILAILFVVMVFVVLVSDGERRIPVQYSNKLAGGSRMMVGGQTSFIPIKVNIAGVMSIIFAISILQFPYTINQLIQSTTLSKISNVLSTHHPVGAVLYVILIFCFTFFYTSFAFNPVEVAENMKKNGGFVPGIRPGKPTSDYIQRIVDRISLIGAFAYSIIAMVPVVLNWVTGVNMGFGGTTLLIVTGVALEIIKQLESQLVKRHYTGFLNK
;
A
#
# COMPACT_ATOMS: atom_id res chain seq x y z
N ILE A 1 17.86 12.08 8.04
CA ILE A 1 17.09 10.98 7.41
C ILE A 1 16.35 11.49 6.17
N MET A 2 15.56 12.59 6.24
CA MET A 2 14.83 13.16 5.08
C MET A 2 15.77 13.48 3.91
N TRP A 3 16.88 14.19 4.15
CA TRP A 3 17.88 14.49 3.13
C TRP A 3 18.47 13.24 2.45
N LEU A 4 18.71 12.16 3.22
CA LEU A 4 19.11 10.86 2.65
C LEU A 4 18.01 10.24 1.78
N GLY A 5 16.76 10.36 2.17
CA GLY A 5 15.61 9.89 1.39
C GLY A 5 15.48 10.64 0.07
N GLU A 6 15.66 11.97 0.07
CA GLU A 6 15.65 12.79 -1.15
C GLU A 6 16.79 12.40 -2.09
N LYS A 7 18.01 12.23 -1.56
CA LYS A 7 19.16 11.78 -2.35
C LYS A 7 18.96 10.41 -2.97
N LEU A 8 18.40 9.46 -2.24
CA LEU A 8 18.06 8.13 -2.78
C LEU A 8 16.99 8.22 -3.88
N THR A 9 16.04 9.13 -3.76
CA THR A 9 15.01 9.37 -4.78
C THR A 9 15.63 10.01 -6.05
N GLU A 10 16.55 10.96 -5.90
CA GLU A 10 17.27 11.60 -7.02
C GLU A 10 18.17 10.61 -7.78
N ILE A 11 18.85 9.69 -7.10
CA ILE A 11 19.75 8.68 -7.69
C ILE A 11 18.97 7.59 -8.44
N GLY A 12 17.66 7.49 -8.24
CA GLY A 12 16.81 6.79 -9.20
C GLY A 12 16.36 5.38 -8.82
N ILE A 13 16.38 4.99 -7.56
CA ILE A 13 15.83 3.68 -7.12
C ILE A 13 14.56 3.91 -6.31
N GLY A 14 13.59 4.65 -6.87
CA GLY A 14 12.28 4.79 -6.28
C GLY A 14 12.15 5.84 -5.17
N ASN A 15 11.15 5.64 -4.30
CA ASN A 15 10.93 6.51 -3.16
C ASN A 15 11.94 6.18 -2.06
N GLY A 16 12.95 7.05 -1.89
CA GLY A 16 14.01 6.85 -0.91
C GLY A 16 13.51 6.79 0.54
N ALA A 17 12.41 7.47 0.87
CA ALA A 17 11.81 7.38 2.20
C ALA A 17 11.27 5.97 2.47
N SER A 18 10.58 5.36 1.51
CA SER A 18 10.11 3.98 1.58
C SER A 18 11.27 3.00 1.75
N PHE A 19 12.38 3.23 1.05
CA PHE A 19 13.57 2.39 1.16
C PHE A 19 14.22 2.45 2.54
N ILE A 20 14.30 3.64 3.15
CA ILE A 20 14.82 3.80 4.52
C ILE A 20 13.93 3.07 5.55
N ILE A 21 12.60 3.19 5.41
CA ILE A 21 11.65 2.48 6.28
C ILE A 21 11.84 0.96 6.11
N PHE A 22 11.96 0.48 4.87
CA PHE A 22 12.21 -0.93 4.57
C PHE A 22 13.51 -1.44 5.23
N ALA A 23 14.62 -0.71 5.09
CA ALA A 23 15.90 -1.07 5.69
C ALA A 23 15.84 -1.12 7.23
N ASN A 24 15.15 -0.16 7.85
CA ASN A 24 14.94 -0.14 9.30
C ASN A 24 14.13 -1.35 9.77
N ILE A 25 13.09 -1.71 9.04
CA ILE A 25 12.26 -2.90 9.34
C ILE A 25 13.07 -4.18 9.20
N LEU A 26 13.86 -4.33 8.13
CA LEU A 26 14.73 -5.50 7.94
C LEU A 26 15.72 -5.66 9.09
N SER A 27 16.30 -4.56 9.59
CA SER A 27 17.16 -4.59 10.77
C SER A 27 16.45 -5.13 12.01
N GLY A 28 15.16 -4.83 12.18
CA GLY A 28 14.33 -5.33 13.29
C GLY A 28 13.90 -6.80 13.17
N LEU A 29 13.91 -7.39 11.96
CA LEU A 29 13.48 -8.78 11.77
C LEU A 29 14.36 -9.79 12.55
N GLY A 30 15.65 -9.51 12.70
CA GLY A 30 16.56 -10.38 13.46
C GLY A 30 16.14 -10.57 14.92
N THR A 31 15.68 -9.52 15.57
CA THR A 31 15.17 -9.58 16.95
C THR A 31 13.85 -10.34 17.04
N GLY A 32 12.98 -10.19 16.05
CA GLY A 32 11.72 -10.91 15.96
C GLY A 32 11.92 -12.42 15.74
N VAL A 33 12.86 -12.82 14.88
CA VAL A 33 13.22 -14.24 14.69
C VAL A 33 13.75 -14.84 15.98
N ASN A 34 14.65 -14.13 16.70
CA ASN A 34 15.14 -14.59 17.98
C ASN A 34 14.02 -14.77 19.00
N SER A 35 13.04 -13.88 19.07
CA SER A 35 11.89 -14.02 19.98
C SER A 35 11.01 -15.23 19.61
N LEU A 36 10.86 -15.56 18.34
CA LEU A 36 10.18 -16.79 17.90
C LEU A 36 10.95 -18.05 18.33
N ILE A 37 12.28 -18.08 18.12
CA ILE A 37 13.12 -19.22 18.49
C ILE A 37 13.10 -19.44 20.00
N THR A 38 13.20 -18.38 20.79
CA THR A 38 13.13 -18.48 22.26
C THR A 38 11.77 -18.95 22.75
N ALA A 39 10.68 -18.54 22.11
CA ALA A 39 9.33 -19.03 22.41
C ALA A 39 9.14 -20.52 22.04
N ALA A 40 9.92 -21.05 21.09
CA ALA A 40 9.87 -22.47 20.70
C ALA A 40 10.71 -23.39 21.57
N SER A 41 11.82 -22.89 22.09
CA SER A 41 12.86 -23.72 22.75
C SER A 41 12.40 -24.41 24.05
N GLY A 42 11.20 -24.09 24.54
CA GLY A 42 10.64 -24.69 25.76
C GLY A 42 9.78 -25.95 25.57
N SER A 43 9.35 -26.30 24.34
CA SER A 43 8.41 -27.42 24.13
C SER A 43 8.35 -27.85 22.65
N ALA A 44 8.15 -29.14 22.40
CA ALA A 44 7.89 -29.66 21.04
C ALA A 44 6.66 -28.97 20.39
N MET A 45 5.65 -28.62 21.19
CA MET A 45 4.48 -27.85 20.74
C MET A 45 4.85 -26.42 20.32
N GLY A 46 5.95 -25.85 20.82
CA GLY A 46 6.48 -24.54 20.43
C GLY A 46 6.91 -24.52 18.95
N TRP A 47 7.57 -25.56 18.49
CA TRP A 47 7.98 -25.68 17.08
C TRP A 47 6.80 -25.79 16.13
N VAL A 48 5.74 -26.52 16.50
CA VAL A 48 4.51 -26.61 15.73
C VAL A 48 3.85 -25.23 15.60
N LYS A 49 3.79 -24.47 16.70
CA LYS A 49 3.26 -23.08 16.67
C LYS A 49 4.04 -22.20 15.69
N ILE A 50 5.39 -22.29 15.67
CA ILE A 50 6.21 -21.50 14.72
C ILE A 50 5.90 -21.85 13.28
N VAL A 51 5.82 -23.13 12.93
CA VAL A 51 5.49 -23.57 11.56
C VAL A 51 4.13 -23.03 11.13
N VAL A 52 3.14 -23.08 12.01
CA VAL A 52 1.79 -22.52 11.75
C VAL A 52 1.86 -21.00 11.56
N ILE A 53 2.58 -20.29 12.42
CA ILE A 53 2.76 -18.84 12.30
C ILE A 53 3.41 -18.49 10.97
N LEU A 54 4.51 -19.15 10.59
CA LEU A 54 5.21 -18.91 9.32
C LEU A 54 4.30 -19.21 8.11
N ALA A 55 3.51 -20.28 8.17
CA ALA A 55 2.56 -20.59 7.11
C ALA A 55 1.49 -19.49 6.96
N ILE A 56 0.95 -18.97 8.08
CA ILE A 56 -0.03 -17.87 8.04
C ILE A 56 0.63 -16.59 7.51
N LEU A 57 1.85 -16.26 7.94
CA LEU A 57 2.58 -15.09 7.45
C LEU A 57 2.86 -15.18 5.95
N PHE A 58 3.19 -16.38 5.45
CA PHE A 58 3.36 -16.62 4.02
C PHE A 58 2.05 -16.39 3.25
N VAL A 59 0.92 -16.91 3.73
CA VAL A 59 -0.40 -16.68 3.12
C VAL A 59 -0.74 -15.19 3.09
N VAL A 60 -0.47 -14.47 4.20
CA VAL A 60 -0.66 -13.02 4.27
C VAL A 60 0.20 -12.30 3.25
N MET A 61 1.46 -12.68 3.09
CA MET A 61 2.36 -12.09 2.10
C MET A 61 1.82 -12.27 0.68
N VAL A 62 1.37 -13.48 0.32
CA VAL A 62 0.72 -13.73 -0.98
C VAL A 62 -0.52 -12.87 -1.17
N PHE A 63 -1.34 -12.74 -0.13
CA PHE A 63 -2.55 -11.91 -0.19
C PHE A 63 -2.22 -10.42 -0.36
N VAL A 64 -1.18 -9.91 0.31
CA VAL A 64 -0.68 -8.53 0.12
C VAL A 64 -0.26 -8.30 -1.34
N VAL A 65 0.47 -9.25 -1.94
CA VAL A 65 0.89 -9.16 -3.35
C VAL A 65 -0.32 -9.08 -4.26
N LEU A 66 -1.31 -9.96 -4.08
CA LEU A 66 -2.54 -9.98 -4.89
C LEU A 66 -3.32 -8.67 -4.79
N VAL A 67 -3.45 -8.10 -3.60
CA VAL A 67 -4.14 -6.82 -3.40
C VAL A 67 -3.35 -5.65 -4.00
N SER A 68 -2.03 -5.67 -3.89
CA SER A 68 -1.15 -4.61 -4.42
C SER A 68 -1.06 -4.61 -5.94
N ASP A 69 -1.20 -5.78 -6.59
CA ASP A 69 -1.24 -5.92 -8.05
C ASP A 69 -2.64 -5.73 -8.63
N GLY A 70 -3.66 -5.73 -7.78
CA GLY A 70 -5.04 -5.51 -8.20
C GLY A 70 -5.21 -4.15 -8.89
N GLU A 71 -5.65 -4.14 -10.14
CA GLU A 71 -5.97 -2.93 -10.90
C GLU A 71 -7.29 -3.05 -11.65
N ARG A 72 -8.02 -1.94 -11.71
CA ARG A 72 -9.20 -1.79 -12.56
C ARG A 72 -8.83 -1.04 -13.83
N ARG A 73 -8.92 -1.70 -14.98
CA ARG A 73 -8.64 -1.09 -16.29
C ARG A 73 -9.90 -0.44 -16.82
N ILE A 74 -9.87 0.88 -17.03
CA ILE A 74 -10.96 1.62 -17.68
C ILE A 74 -10.61 1.77 -19.16
N PRO A 75 -11.46 1.27 -20.10
CA PRO A 75 -11.21 1.44 -21.54
C PRO A 75 -11.38 2.92 -21.94
N VAL A 76 -10.42 3.44 -22.68
CA VAL A 76 -10.42 4.79 -23.23
C VAL A 76 -10.21 4.70 -24.73
N GLN A 77 -11.02 5.40 -25.49
CA GLN A 77 -10.84 5.55 -26.92
C GLN A 77 -10.33 6.95 -27.22
N TYR A 78 -9.31 7.04 -28.04
CA TYR A 78 -8.81 8.31 -28.54
C TYR A 78 -9.36 8.55 -29.95
N SER A 79 -9.89 9.77 -30.19
CA SER A 79 -10.31 10.20 -31.50
C SER A 79 -9.09 10.29 -32.42
N ASN A 80 -9.20 9.68 -33.63
CA ASN A 80 -8.12 9.74 -34.60
C ASN A 80 -7.87 11.20 -34.99
N LYS A 81 -6.68 11.73 -34.68
CA LYS A 81 -6.18 12.91 -35.34
C LYS A 81 -5.82 12.49 -36.78
N LEU A 82 -6.51 13.01 -37.76
CA LEU A 82 -6.11 12.92 -39.17
C LEU A 82 -4.73 13.55 -39.30
N ALA A 83 -3.68 12.75 -39.29
CA ALA A 83 -2.36 13.20 -39.70
C ALA A 83 -2.44 13.50 -41.22
N GLY A 84 -2.20 14.76 -41.58
CA GLY A 84 -2.44 15.33 -42.86
C GLY A 84 -2.04 14.45 -44.04
N GLY A 85 -2.98 14.27 -44.95
CA GLY A 85 -2.70 13.93 -46.36
C GLY A 85 -2.65 12.46 -46.76
N SER A 86 -2.73 11.48 -45.86
CA SER A 86 -2.78 10.07 -46.26
C SER A 86 -4.06 9.41 -45.78
N ARG A 87 -4.82 8.79 -46.70
CA ARG A 87 -6.07 8.05 -46.45
C ARG A 87 -5.93 6.78 -45.59
N MET A 88 -4.89 6.66 -44.82
CA MET A 88 -4.73 5.53 -43.90
C MET A 88 -5.46 5.82 -42.59
N MET A 89 -6.68 5.29 -42.47
CA MET A 89 -7.38 5.15 -41.21
C MET A 89 -6.56 4.22 -40.31
N VAL A 90 -5.68 4.77 -39.50
CA VAL A 90 -5.10 4.02 -38.37
C VAL A 90 -6.24 3.88 -37.36
N GLY A 91 -6.74 2.67 -37.21
CA GLY A 91 -7.87 2.34 -36.34
C GLY A 91 -7.67 2.93 -34.93
N GLY A 92 -8.75 3.41 -34.34
CA GLY A 92 -8.74 4.03 -33.02
C GLY A 92 -8.02 3.17 -32.01
N GLN A 93 -6.93 3.67 -31.46
CA GLN A 93 -6.13 2.95 -30.48
C GLN A 93 -6.90 2.91 -29.17
N THR A 94 -7.39 1.73 -28.82
CA THR A 94 -8.01 1.48 -27.52
C THR A 94 -6.91 1.42 -26.47
N SER A 95 -6.90 2.38 -25.58
CA SER A 95 -5.99 2.41 -24.43
C SER A 95 -6.77 2.15 -23.16
N PHE A 96 -6.07 1.81 -22.07
CA PHE A 96 -6.70 1.58 -20.77
C PHE A 96 -6.04 2.47 -19.73
N ILE A 97 -6.85 3.04 -18.83
CA ILE A 97 -6.34 3.70 -17.63
C ILE A 97 -6.38 2.68 -16.48
N PRO A 98 -5.22 2.24 -15.98
CA PRO A 98 -5.17 1.36 -14.83
C PRO A 98 -5.41 2.15 -13.54
N ILE A 99 -6.46 1.84 -12.80
CA ILE A 99 -6.69 2.34 -11.45
C ILE A 99 -6.32 1.22 -10.47
N LYS A 100 -5.27 1.44 -9.70
CA LYS A 100 -4.78 0.45 -8.71
C LYS A 100 -5.73 0.38 -7.53
N VAL A 101 -5.95 -0.81 -6.98
CA VAL A 101 -6.67 -1.02 -5.71
C VAL A 101 -5.91 -0.37 -4.56
N ASN A 102 -4.59 -0.34 -4.67
CA ASN A 102 -3.68 0.22 -3.69
C ASN A 102 -3.28 1.67 -4.00
N ILE A 103 -4.23 2.59 -4.16
CA ILE A 103 -3.92 4.02 -4.35
C ILE A 103 -3.34 4.62 -3.07
N ALA A 104 -3.96 4.34 -1.93
CA ALA A 104 -3.51 4.80 -0.61
C ALA A 104 -2.21 4.12 -0.15
N GLY A 105 -1.91 2.94 -0.69
CA GLY A 105 -0.73 2.17 -0.34
C GLY A 105 -0.66 1.81 1.13
N VAL A 106 0.55 1.65 1.60
CA VAL A 106 0.87 1.34 3.00
C VAL A 106 0.67 2.56 3.91
N MET A 107 0.59 3.78 3.33
CA MET A 107 0.54 5.04 4.10
C MET A 107 -0.68 5.11 5.01
N SER A 108 -1.85 4.63 4.58
CA SER A 108 -3.06 4.62 5.42
C SER A 108 -2.87 3.83 6.71
N ILE A 109 -2.14 2.72 6.65
CA ILE A 109 -1.87 1.87 7.81
C ILE A 109 -0.84 2.51 8.73
N ILE A 110 0.21 3.13 8.15
CA ILE A 110 1.24 3.85 8.93
C ILE A 110 0.61 4.99 9.72
N PHE A 111 -0.27 5.78 9.11
CA PHE A 111 -0.98 6.86 9.81
C PHE A 111 -1.92 6.32 10.89
N ALA A 112 -2.66 5.26 10.61
CA ALA A 112 -3.56 4.65 11.58
C ALA A 112 -2.81 4.15 12.83
N ILE A 113 -1.71 3.42 12.65
CA ILE A 113 -0.90 2.93 13.78
C ILE A 113 -0.20 4.07 14.52
N SER A 114 0.26 5.10 13.80
CA SER A 114 0.93 6.26 14.40
C SER A 114 -0.01 7.01 15.34
N ILE A 115 -1.26 7.22 14.96
CA ILE A 115 -2.26 7.86 15.82
C ILE A 115 -2.56 6.99 17.05
N LEU A 116 -2.67 5.67 16.89
CA LEU A 116 -2.89 4.78 18.03
C LEU A 116 -1.70 4.74 18.99
N GLN A 117 -0.47 4.85 18.49
CA GLN A 117 0.73 4.86 19.30
C GLN A 117 1.01 6.21 19.96
N PHE A 118 0.41 7.29 19.48
CA PHE A 118 0.66 8.64 19.99
C PHE A 118 0.41 8.79 21.51
N PRO A 119 -0.71 8.32 22.10
CA PRO A 119 -0.93 8.36 23.54
C PRO A 119 0.10 7.56 24.34
N TYR A 120 0.57 6.43 23.81
CA TYR A 120 1.61 5.62 24.41
C TYR A 120 2.95 6.38 24.47
N THR A 121 3.32 7.04 23.37
CA THR A 121 4.56 7.85 23.30
C THR A 121 4.52 9.02 24.28
N ILE A 122 3.39 9.72 24.40
CA ILE A 122 3.22 10.79 25.39
C ILE A 122 3.31 10.25 26.81
N ASN A 123 2.74 9.07 27.07
CA ASN A 123 2.78 8.47 28.39
C ASN A 123 4.22 8.11 28.82
N GLN A 124 5.08 7.73 27.89
CA GLN A 124 6.51 7.49 28.19
C GLN A 124 7.22 8.77 28.68
N LEU A 125 6.80 9.94 28.22
CA LEU A 125 7.39 11.24 28.60
C LEU A 125 6.84 11.74 29.93
N ILE A 126 5.52 11.67 30.15
CA ILE A 126 4.81 12.30 31.27
C ILE A 126 4.63 11.32 32.44
N GLN A 127 4.64 10.00 32.20
CA GLN A 127 4.45 8.93 33.20
C GLN A 127 3.17 9.10 34.07
N SER A 128 2.06 9.52 33.42
CA SER A 128 0.79 9.74 34.09
C SER A 128 -0.03 8.46 34.18
N THR A 129 -0.60 8.17 35.36
CA THR A 129 -1.46 7.00 35.58
C THR A 129 -2.72 7.02 34.70
N THR A 130 -3.27 8.19 34.41
CA THR A 130 -4.45 8.35 33.56
C THR A 130 -4.10 8.08 32.12
N LEU A 131 -2.98 8.60 31.60
CA LEU A 131 -2.49 8.33 30.26
C LEU A 131 -2.13 6.85 30.05
N SER A 132 -1.61 6.18 31.05
CA SER A 132 -1.32 4.75 30.96
C SER A 132 -2.57 3.89 30.79
N LYS A 133 -3.66 4.24 31.47
CA LYS A 133 -4.98 3.58 31.27
C LYS A 133 -5.52 3.81 29.86
N ILE A 134 -5.45 5.05 29.37
CA ILE A 134 -5.90 5.39 28.01
C ILE A 134 -5.05 4.66 26.97
N SER A 135 -3.73 4.68 27.08
CA SER A 135 -2.83 4.00 26.14
C SER A 135 -3.03 2.49 26.11
N ASN A 136 -3.33 1.86 27.26
CA ASN A 136 -3.63 0.43 27.32
C ASN A 136 -4.95 0.07 26.61
N VAL A 137 -5.99 0.90 26.75
CA VAL A 137 -7.27 0.69 26.05
C VAL A 137 -7.15 0.93 24.54
N LEU A 138 -6.34 1.92 24.14
CA LEU A 138 -6.07 2.20 22.72
C LEU A 138 -5.06 1.23 22.08
N SER A 139 -4.36 0.45 22.87
CA SER A 139 -3.44 -0.55 22.34
C SER A 139 -4.15 -1.56 21.45
N THR A 140 -3.50 -2.00 20.37
CA THR A 140 -4.01 -3.08 19.49
C THR A 140 -4.18 -4.42 20.20
N HIS A 141 -3.59 -4.58 21.39
CA HIS A 141 -3.82 -5.75 22.25
C HIS A 141 -5.18 -5.74 22.93
N HIS A 142 -5.83 -4.58 23.05
CA HIS A 142 -7.18 -4.46 23.61
C HIS A 142 -8.23 -4.46 22.48
N PRO A 143 -9.39 -5.13 22.64
CA PRO A 143 -10.43 -5.19 21.61
C PRO A 143 -10.89 -3.80 21.09
N VAL A 144 -11.00 -2.83 21.99
CA VAL A 144 -11.40 -1.46 21.63
C VAL A 144 -10.36 -0.81 20.73
N GLY A 145 -9.07 -0.95 21.05
CA GLY A 145 -7.97 -0.44 20.23
C GLY A 145 -7.93 -1.13 18.85
N ALA A 146 -8.18 -2.43 18.78
CA ALA A 146 -8.25 -3.17 17.53
C ALA A 146 -9.41 -2.70 16.62
N VAL A 147 -10.59 -2.47 17.17
CA VAL A 147 -11.72 -1.91 16.39
C VAL A 147 -11.41 -0.49 15.91
N LEU A 148 -10.87 0.35 16.80
CA LEU A 148 -10.47 1.71 16.43
C LEU A 148 -9.39 1.71 15.34
N TYR A 149 -8.45 0.76 15.38
CA TYR A 149 -7.43 0.57 14.36
C TYR A 149 -8.04 0.31 12.97
N VAL A 150 -9.00 -0.60 12.89
CA VAL A 150 -9.74 -0.87 11.64
C VAL A 150 -10.46 0.39 11.13
N ILE A 151 -11.17 1.10 12.01
CA ILE A 151 -11.87 2.35 11.64
C ILE A 151 -10.89 3.39 11.10
N LEU A 152 -9.73 3.57 11.76
CA LEU A 152 -8.70 4.49 11.30
C LEU A 152 -8.12 4.09 9.95
N ILE A 153 -7.88 2.79 9.69
CA ILE A 153 -7.44 2.32 8.38
C ILE A 153 -8.44 2.72 7.29
N PHE A 154 -9.73 2.50 7.51
CA PHE A 154 -10.77 2.92 6.56
C PHE A 154 -10.73 4.44 6.34
N CYS A 155 -10.75 5.22 7.41
CA CYS A 155 -10.74 6.68 7.35
C CYS A 155 -9.52 7.19 6.56
N PHE A 156 -8.31 6.72 6.90
CA PHE A 156 -7.09 7.13 6.22
C PHE A 156 -6.98 6.61 4.79
N THR A 157 -7.52 5.45 4.47
CA THR A 157 -7.55 4.96 3.09
C THR A 157 -8.37 5.89 2.20
N PHE A 158 -9.56 6.30 2.62
CA PHE A 158 -10.38 7.25 1.86
C PHE A 158 -9.74 8.63 1.80
N PHE A 159 -9.25 9.13 2.93
CA PHE A 159 -8.57 10.42 2.99
C PHE A 159 -7.37 10.48 2.02
N TYR A 160 -6.48 9.49 2.11
CA TYR A 160 -5.28 9.47 1.28
C TYR A 160 -5.59 9.24 -0.20
N THR A 161 -6.56 8.40 -0.52
CA THR A 161 -7.00 8.20 -1.90
C THR A 161 -7.54 9.48 -2.51
N SER A 162 -8.35 10.23 -1.77
CA SER A 162 -8.88 11.53 -2.22
C SER A 162 -7.78 12.57 -2.46
N PHE A 163 -6.70 12.50 -1.68
CA PHE A 163 -5.54 13.38 -1.85
C PHE A 163 -4.62 12.94 -3.00
N ALA A 164 -4.36 11.63 -3.13
CA ALA A 164 -3.40 11.09 -4.10
C ALA A 164 -3.95 11.01 -5.54
N PHE A 165 -5.27 10.96 -5.71
CA PHE A 165 -5.91 10.81 -7.01
C PHE A 165 -6.96 11.87 -7.25
N ASN A 166 -6.75 12.67 -8.30
CA ASN A 166 -7.66 13.74 -8.70
C ASN A 166 -8.44 13.35 -9.98
N PRO A 167 -9.68 12.87 -9.87
CA PRO A 167 -10.47 12.43 -11.04
C PRO A 167 -10.80 13.55 -12.02
N VAL A 168 -10.88 14.79 -11.54
CA VAL A 168 -11.17 15.96 -12.38
C VAL A 168 -10.01 16.21 -13.33
N GLU A 169 -8.79 16.22 -12.80
CA GLU A 169 -7.57 16.43 -13.58
C GLU A 169 -7.39 15.33 -14.63
N VAL A 170 -7.64 14.06 -14.25
CA VAL A 170 -7.55 12.92 -15.16
C VAL A 170 -8.57 13.06 -16.29
N ALA A 171 -9.84 13.43 -15.99
CA ALA A 171 -10.89 13.61 -16.99
C ALA A 171 -10.60 14.81 -17.93
N GLU A 172 -10.03 15.90 -17.41
CA GLU A 172 -9.61 17.05 -18.22
C GLU A 172 -8.44 16.72 -19.14
N ASN A 173 -7.42 16.02 -18.63
CA ASN A 173 -6.28 15.59 -19.44
C ASN A 173 -6.71 14.62 -20.56
N MET A 174 -7.65 13.71 -20.26
CA MET A 174 -8.27 12.87 -21.28
C MET A 174 -8.96 13.71 -22.36
N LYS A 175 -9.79 14.68 -21.95
CA LYS A 175 -10.51 15.57 -22.88
C LYS A 175 -9.55 16.35 -23.75
N LYS A 176 -8.48 16.94 -23.17
CA LYS A 176 -7.46 17.71 -23.91
C LYS A 176 -6.73 16.84 -24.95
N ASN A 177 -6.54 15.57 -24.67
CA ASN A 177 -5.89 14.61 -25.59
C ASN A 177 -6.87 13.94 -26.56
N GLY A 178 -8.14 14.36 -26.60
CA GLY A 178 -9.16 13.77 -27.48
C GLY A 178 -9.61 12.37 -27.07
N GLY A 179 -9.34 11.96 -25.80
CA GLY A 179 -9.76 10.69 -25.23
C GLY A 179 -11.16 10.77 -24.63
N PHE A 180 -11.92 9.70 -24.72
CA PHE A 180 -13.23 9.56 -24.07
C PHE A 180 -13.46 8.12 -23.62
N VAL A 181 -14.29 7.98 -22.58
CA VAL A 181 -14.75 6.66 -22.12
C VAL A 181 -15.98 6.28 -22.95
N PRO A 182 -16.02 5.08 -23.57
CA PRO A 182 -17.19 4.66 -24.35
C PRO A 182 -18.50 4.76 -23.55
N GLY A 183 -19.51 5.41 -24.12
CA GLY A 183 -20.81 5.60 -23.49
C GLY A 183 -20.91 6.74 -22.47
N ILE A 184 -19.83 7.49 -22.21
CA ILE A 184 -19.83 8.60 -21.25
C ILE A 184 -19.37 9.90 -21.93
N ARG A 185 -20.10 11.00 -21.69
CA ARG A 185 -19.73 12.31 -22.24
C ARG A 185 -18.42 12.82 -21.63
N PRO A 186 -17.48 13.35 -22.45
CA PRO A 186 -16.23 13.93 -21.93
C PRO A 186 -16.48 15.12 -20.98
N GLY A 187 -15.64 15.27 -19.97
CA GLY A 187 -15.71 16.32 -18.97
C GLY A 187 -16.26 15.85 -17.62
N LYS A 188 -17.15 16.63 -17.00
CA LYS A 188 -17.67 16.35 -15.65
C LYS A 188 -18.30 14.95 -15.49
N PRO A 189 -19.13 14.43 -16.45
CA PRO A 189 -19.66 13.07 -16.32
C PRO A 189 -18.58 11.99 -16.27
N THR A 190 -17.46 12.19 -16.98
CA THR A 190 -16.30 11.27 -16.94
C THR A 190 -15.60 11.34 -15.59
N SER A 191 -15.41 12.54 -15.03
CA SER A 191 -14.85 12.72 -13.69
C SER A 191 -15.70 12.02 -12.63
N ASP A 192 -17.03 12.23 -12.66
CA ASP A 192 -17.97 11.62 -11.72
C ASP A 192 -18.01 10.07 -11.82
N TYR A 193 -17.80 9.55 -13.02
CA TYR A 193 -17.70 8.12 -13.26
C TYR A 193 -16.39 7.55 -12.68
N ILE A 194 -15.26 8.20 -12.93
CA ILE A 194 -13.96 7.80 -12.40
C ILE A 194 -13.97 7.87 -10.87
N GLN A 195 -14.52 8.95 -10.28
CA GLN A 195 -14.65 9.09 -8.82
C GLN A 195 -15.41 7.91 -8.22
N ARG A 196 -16.56 7.53 -8.77
CA ARG A 196 -17.34 6.37 -8.28
C ARG A 196 -16.57 5.05 -8.35
N ILE A 197 -15.74 4.87 -9.37
CA ILE A 197 -14.87 3.68 -9.47
C ILE A 197 -13.80 3.72 -8.39
N VAL A 198 -13.13 4.85 -8.21
CA VAL A 198 -12.10 5.04 -7.19
C VAL A 198 -12.66 4.79 -5.80
N ASP A 199 -13.82 5.35 -5.46
CA ASP A 199 -14.45 5.16 -4.15
C ASP A 199 -14.76 3.68 -3.85
N ARG A 200 -15.29 2.95 -4.86
CA ARG A 200 -15.57 1.52 -4.72
C ARG A 200 -14.30 0.67 -4.57
N ILE A 201 -13.29 0.98 -5.35
CA ILE A 201 -12.00 0.28 -5.30
C ILE A 201 -11.30 0.56 -3.97
N SER A 202 -11.35 1.82 -3.49
CA SER A 202 -10.78 2.21 -2.21
C SER A 202 -11.46 1.53 -1.03
N LEU A 203 -12.77 1.29 -1.12
CA LEU A 203 -13.51 0.51 -0.12
C LEU A 203 -13.03 -0.95 -0.06
N ILE A 204 -12.85 -1.58 -1.22
CA ILE A 204 -12.31 -2.95 -1.30
C ILE A 204 -10.88 -2.98 -0.75
N GLY A 205 -10.05 -2.00 -1.13
CA GLY A 205 -8.68 -1.84 -0.62
C GLY A 205 -8.64 -1.66 0.89
N ALA A 206 -9.47 -0.77 1.46
CA ALA A 206 -9.55 -0.54 2.90
C ALA A 206 -9.94 -1.81 3.66
N PHE A 207 -10.90 -2.59 3.13
CA PHE A 207 -11.30 -3.85 3.72
C PHE A 207 -10.16 -4.89 3.69
N ALA A 208 -9.50 -5.04 2.55
CA ALA A 208 -8.35 -5.94 2.40
C ALA A 208 -7.21 -5.56 3.35
N TYR A 209 -6.83 -4.28 3.43
CA TYR A 209 -5.80 -3.81 4.35
C TYR A 209 -6.17 -3.99 5.82
N SER A 210 -7.44 -3.81 6.17
CA SER A 210 -7.91 -4.05 7.53
C SER A 210 -7.77 -5.51 7.93
N ILE A 211 -8.11 -6.45 7.04
CA ILE A 211 -7.90 -7.88 7.28
C ILE A 211 -6.41 -8.16 7.49
N ILE A 212 -5.55 -7.70 6.57
CA ILE A 212 -4.11 -7.93 6.64
C ILE A 212 -3.52 -7.37 7.94
N ALA A 213 -3.91 -6.14 8.32
CA ALA A 213 -3.42 -5.48 9.51
C ALA A 213 -3.88 -6.17 10.81
N MET A 214 -5.04 -6.84 10.79
CA MET A 214 -5.58 -7.56 11.93
C MET A 214 -4.99 -8.95 12.13
N VAL A 215 -4.46 -9.61 11.08
CA VAL A 215 -3.94 -10.97 11.20
C VAL A 215 -2.91 -11.12 12.33
N PRO A 216 -1.86 -10.29 12.46
CA PRO A 216 -0.89 -10.43 13.54
C PRO A 216 -1.43 -10.06 14.91
N VAL A 217 -2.42 -9.17 14.97
CA VAL A 217 -3.11 -8.85 16.23
C VAL A 217 -3.84 -10.10 16.74
N VAL A 218 -4.58 -10.77 15.85
CA VAL A 218 -5.27 -12.02 16.17
C VAL A 218 -4.28 -13.14 16.49
N LEU A 219 -3.19 -13.27 15.73
CA LEU A 219 -2.15 -14.24 16.00
C LEU A 219 -1.53 -14.05 17.40
N ASN A 220 -1.27 -12.81 17.79
CA ASN A 220 -0.76 -12.50 19.13
C ASN A 220 -1.77 -12.91 20.22
N TRP A 221 -3.06 -12.64 20.01
CA TRP A 221 -4.11 -13.05 20.97
C TRP A 221 -4.23 -14.57 21.12
N VAL A 222 -4.11 -15.31 20.00
CA VAL A 222 -4.28 -16.78 20.00
C VAL A 222 -3.02 -17.50 20.49
N THR A 223 -1.84 -17.05 20.06
CA THR A 223 -0.59 -17.76 20.37
C THR A 223 0.08 -17.28 21.65
N GLY A 224 -0.24 -16.05 22.10
CA GLY A 224 0.43 -15.39 23.22
C GLY A 224 1.90 -15.03 22.93
N VAL A 225 2.39 -15.24 21.71
CA VAL A 225 3.76 -14.95 21.30
C VAL A 225 3.85 -13.52 20.78
N ASN A 226 4.60 -12.70 21.50
CA ASN A 226 4.90 -11.36 21.01
C ASN A 226 6.01 -11.43 19.95
N MET A 227 5.59 -11.39 18.68
CA MET A 227 6.49 -11.62 17.54
C MET A 227 7.48 -10.46 17.30
N GLY A 228 7.41 -9.36 18.07
CA GLY A 228 8.28 -8.19 17.87
C GLY A 228 8.12 -7.47 16.52
N PHE A 229 7.49 -8.11 15.54
CA PHE A 229 7.07 -7.50 14.27
C PHE A 229 5.57 -7.66 14.10
N GLY A 230 4.88 -6.53 13.92
CA GLY A 230 3.44 -6.48 13.68
C GLY A 230 3.10 -6.75 12.21
N GLY A 231 1.81 -6.88 11.89
CA GLY A 231 1.34 -7.01 10.50
C GLY A 231 1.65 -5.82 9.62
N THR A 232 1.76 -4.67 10.21
CA THR A 232 2.25 -3.47 9.55
C THR A 232 3.65 -3.66 8.99
N THR A 233 4.53 -4.33 9.72
CA THR A 233 5.91 -4.63 9.31
C THR A 233 5.94 -5.46 8.03
N LEU A 234 5.16 -6.55 7.98
CA LEU A 234 5.05 -7.40 6.78
C LEU A 234 4.44 -6.68 5.59
N LEU A 235 3.39 -5.90 5.83
CA LEU A 235 2.75 -5.07 4.81
C LEU A 235 3.72 -4.07 4.21
N ILE A 236 4.47 -3.36 5.06
CA ILE A 236 5.44 -2.36 4.62
C ILE A 236 6.56 -3.03 3.84
N VAL A 237 7.13 -4.13 4.37
CA VAL A 237 8.20 -4.87 3.68
C VAL A 237 7.74 -5.36 2.31
N THR A 238 6.59 -6.02 2.24
CA THR A 238 6.07 -6.57 0.97
C THR A 238 5.68 -5.46 0.01
N GLY A 239 5.01 -4.40 0.49
CA GLY A 239 4.57 -3.27 -0.33
C GLY A 239 5.76 -2.50 -0.93
N VAL A 240 6.77 -2.20 -0.12
CA VAL A 240 7.98 -1.49 -0.59
C VAL A 240 8.82 -2.39 -1.50
N ALA A 241 8.95 -3.69 -1.20
CA ALA A 241 9.65 -4.63 -2.08
C ALA A 241 9.01 -4.69 -3.48
N LEU A 242 7.68 -4.76 -3.55
CA LEU A 242 6.94 -4.73 -4.83
C LEU A 242 7.13 -3.40 -5.56
N GLU A 243 7.11 -2.27 -4.84
CA GLU A 243 7.35 -0.96 -5.44
C GLU A 243 8.75 -0.87 -6.05
N ILE A 244 9.77 -1.34 -5.33
CA ILE A 244 11.16 -1.38 -5.81
C ILE A 244 11.28 -2.28 -7.05
N ILE A 245 10.68 -3.47 -7.05
CA ILE A 245 10.70 -4.40 -8.19
C ILE A 245 10.08 -3.73 -9.43
N LYS A 246 8.90 -3.12 -9.31
CA LYS A 246 8.21 -2.44 -10.42
C LYS A 246 9.02 -1.26 -10.97
N GLN A 247 9.72 -0.55 -10.11
CA GLN A 247 10.59 0.55 -10.54
C GLN A 247 11.84 0.07 -11.25
N LEU A 248 12.47 -1.00 -10.76
CA LEU A 248 13.60 -1.64 -11.44
C LEU A 248 13.20 -2.17 -12.83
N GLU A 249 12.04 -2.83 -12.93
CA GLU A 249 11.50 -3.28 -14.22
C GLU A 249 11.29 -2.09 -15.19
N SER A 250 10.70 -1.00 -14.71
CA SER A 250 10.50 0.21 -15.52
C SER A 250 11.82 0.82 -16.01
N GLN A 251 12.87 0.82 -15.18
CA GLN A 251 14.19 1.32 -15.55
C GLN A 251 14.92 0.40 -16.54
N LEU A 252 14.80 -0.92 -16.37
CA LEU A 252 15.37 -1.90 -17.29
C LEU A 252 14.78 -1.77 -18.69
N VAL A 253 13.46 -1.61 -18.79
CA VAL A 253 12.76 -1.39 -20.08
C VAL A 253 13.26 -0.11 -20.75
N LYS A 254 13.43 0.99 -20.01
CA LYS A 254 13.97 2.25 -20.57
C LYS A 254 15.39 2.09 -21.12
N ARG A 255 16.26 1.34 -20.45
CA ARG A 255 17.65 1.11 -20.91
C ARG A 255 17.73 0.23 -22.17
N HIS A 256 16.81 -0.74 -22.31
CA HIS A 256 16.74 -1.56 -23.52
C HIS A 256 16.37 -0.74 -24.78
N TYR A 257 15.49 0.26 -24.65
CA TYR A 257 15.11 1.11 -25.78
C TYR A 257 16.20 2.08 -26.22
N THR A 258 17.05 2.59 -25.33
CA THR A 258 18.19 3.45 -25.70
C THR A 258 19.31 2.69 -26.40
N GLY A 259 19.43 1.38 -26.21
CA GLY A 259 20.40 0.53 -26.90
C GLY A 259 20.08 0.29 -28.38
N PHE A 260 18.85 0.42 -28.82
CA PHE A 260 18.43 0.27 -30.21
C PHE A 260 18.53 1.56 -31.05
N LEU A 261 18.59 2.73 -30.41
CA LEU A 261 18.66 4.04 -31.09
C LEU A 261 20.09 4.54 -31.30
N ASN A 262 21.11 3.86 -30.75
CA ASN A 262 22.54 4.19 -30.90
C ASN A 262 23.30 3.17 -31.76
N LYS A 263 22.68 2.64 -32.81
CA LYS A 263 23.35 1.95 -33.90
C LYS A 263 23.14 2.64 -35.23
#